data_4efc7108f6a74f23ea75aaa122785dd1
#
_entry.id   4efc7108f6a74f23ea75aaa122785dd1
#
_cell.length_a   1.000
_cell.length_b   1.000
_cell.length_c   1.000
_cell.angle_alpha   90.00
_cell.angle_beta   90.00
_cell.angle_gamma   90.00
#
_symmetry.space_group_name_H-M   'P 1'
#
loop_
_entity.id
_entity.type
_entity.pdbx_description
1 polymer ?
#
loop_
_entity_poly.entity_id
_entity_poly.type
_entity_poly.pdbx_seq_one_letter_code
_entity_poly.pdbx_strand_id
1 'polypeptide(L)'
;MSEIRAISDESLAQAVEIVRDGGLIVIPTDTVYGVACDPRNIEAIRKVFAAKQRPKYKSLQVLLPSIESMEKLHLDLPVPLNRLSAMFMPGAFSPIAVADDDCTLATVRTDPATGKVTQGVRIPNSTAALRVLRATGPLAATSANRSGDESAQTVDEAVQALGDAVDLYLDGGATPGHVASTVVAADPHGRDGIAILREGVIHEPVIRKALTLN
;
A
#
# COMPACT_ATOMS: atom_id res chain seq x y z
N MET A 1 14.53 -20.84 1.44
CA MET A 1 15.12 -20.11 0.28
C MET A 1 14.02 -19.35 -0.39
N SER A 2 14.19 -18.06 -0.52
CA SER A 2 13.25 -17.16 -1.21
C SER A 2 13.13 -17.56 -2.68
N GLU A 3 11.92 -17.58 -3.21
CA GLU A 3 11.68 -17.95 -4.59
C GLU A 3 11.38 -16.70 -5.43
N ILE A 4 12.04 -16.57 -6.59
CA ILE A 4 11.75 -15.51 -7.57
C ILE A 4 10.96 -16.15 -8.70
N ARG A 5 9.80 -15.58 -9.05
CA ARG A 5 8.92 -16.03 -10.13
C ARG A 5 8.44 -14.86 -10.97
N ALA A 6 8.41 -15.04 -12.28
CA ALA A 6 7.64 -14.14 -13.15
C ALA A 6 6.14 -14.23 -12.81
N ILE A 7 5.40 -13.15 -13.06
CA ILE A 7 3.94 -13.12 -12.80
C ILE A 7 3.21 -13.98 -13.84
N SER A 8 2.73 -15.14 -13.42
CA SER A 8 1.96 -16.11 -14.17
C SER A 8 0.77 -16.61 -13.33
N ASP A 9 -0.14 -17.35 -13.92
CA ASP A 9 -1.28 -17.90 -13.15
C ASP A 9 -0.80 -18.89 -12.08
N GLU A 10 0.30 -19.63 -12.32
CA GLU A 10 0.91 -20.53 -11.34
C GLU A 10 1.50 -19.76 -10.15
N SER A 11 2.29 -18.70 -10.42
CA SER A 11 2.88 -17.88 -9.35
C SER A 11 1.83 -17.07 -8.59
N LEU A 12 0.72 -16.69 -9.24
CA LEU A 12 -0.42 -16.06 -8.57
C LEU A 12 -1.14 -17.03 -7.64
N ALA A 13 -1.35 -18.29 -8.05
CA ALA A 13 -1.92 -19.32 -7.18
C ALA A 13 -1.02 -19.56 -5.96
N GLN A 14 0.29 -19.64 -6.15
CA GLN A 14 1.27 -19.76 -5.07
C GLN A 14 1.22 -18.54 -4.13
N ALA A 15 1.13 -17.33 -4.67
CA ALA A 15 1.02 -16.09 -3.88
C ALA A 15 -0.24 -16.10 -3.00
N VAL A 16 -1.37 -16.58 -3.52
CA VAL A 16 -2.63 -16.72 -2.75
C VAL A 16 -2.44 -17.65 -1.56
N GLU A 17 -1.81 -18.80 -1.75
CA GLU A 17 -1.56 -19.77 -0.66
C GLU A 17 -0.61 -19.18 0.39
N ILE A 18 0.50 -18.58 -0.04
CA ILE A 18 1.47 -17.94 0.86
C ILE A 18 0.79 -16.87 1.72
N VAL A 19 0.02 -15.97 1.10
CA VAL A 19 -0.68 -14.88 1.82
C VAL A 19 -1.71 -15.43 2.80
N ARG A 20 -2.51 -16.42 2.37
CA ARG A 20 -3.50 -17.10 3.23
C ARG A 20 -2.85 -17.74 4.45
N ASP A 21 -1.67 -18.35 4.29
CA ASP A 21 -0.94 -19.03 5.35
C ASP A 21 -0.08 -18.09 6.20
N GLY A 22 -0.22 -16.75 5.98
CA GLY A 22 0.44 -15.70 6.75
C GLY A 22 1.91 -15.51 6.38
N GLY A 23 2.26 -15.84 5.14
CA GLY A 23 3.56 -15.55 4.53
C GLY A 23 3.63 -14.15 3.95
N LEU A 24 4.83 -13.81 3.44
CA LEU A 24 5.14 -12.54 2.81
C LEU A 24 5.42 -12.70 1.33
N ILE A 25 4.89 -11.79 0.53
CA ILE A 25 5.22 -11.70 -0.90
C ILE A 25 5.79 -10.32 -1.23
N VAL A 26 6.61 -10.24 -2.28
CA VAL A 26 7.06 -8.98 -2.87
C VAL A 26 6.42 -8.82 -4.25
N ILE A 27 5.88 -7.63 -4.52
CA ILE A 27 5.16 -7.31 -5.75
C ILE A 27 5.66 -6.00 -6.39
N PRO A 28 5.74 -5.90 -7.72
CA PRO A 28 6.00 -4.64 -8.40
C PRO A 28 4.75 -3.74 -8.38
N THR A 29 4.95 -2.42 -8.25
CA THR A 29 3.87 -1.43 -8.38
C THR A 29 4.22 -0.37 -9.42
N ASP A 30 3.34 0.60 -9.62
CA ASP A 30 3.59 1.80 -10.45
C ASP A 30 4.52 2.83 -9.78
N THR A 31 5.07 2.54 -8.61
CA THR A 31 6.04 3.40 -7.92
C THR A 31 7.33 2.65 -7.61
N VAL A 32 7.28 1.68 -6.70
CA VAL A 32 8.41 0.88 -6.21
C VAL A 32 7.95 -0.56 -5.98
N TYR A 33 8.86 -1.49 -5.80
CA TYR A 33 8.52 -2.82 -5.27
C TYR A 33 8.02 -2.72 -3.84
N GLY A 34 6.99 -3.51 -3.51
CA GLY A 34 6.38 -3.55 -2.18
C GLY A 34 6.43 -4.94 -1.56
N VAL A 35 6.81 -5.03 -0.27
CA VAL A 35 6.59 -6.23 0.54
C VAL A 35 5.20 -6.19 1.13
N ALA A 36 4.48 -7.29 1.03
CA ALA A 36 3.05 -7.35 1.29
C ALA A 36 2.62 -8.64 2.01
N CYS A 37 1.50 -8.56 2.75
CA CYS A 37 0.88 -9.67 3.46
C CYS A 37 -0.64 -9.44 3.61
N ASP A 38 -1.35 -10.43 4.18
CA ASP A 38 -2.75 -10.28 4.57
C ASP A 38 -2.91 -9.15 5.62
N PRO A 39 -3.73 -8.11 5.34
CA PRO A 39 -3.95 -6.97 6.23
C PRO A 39 -4.72 -7.31 7.51
N ARG A 40 -5.31 -8.50 7.62
CA ARG A 40 -6.03 -9.00 8.79
C ARG A 40 -5.15 -9.87 9.68
N ASN A 41 -4.03 -10.37 9.18
CA ASN A 41 -3.15 -11.28 9.89
C ASN A 41 -2.06 -10.52 10.67
N ILE A 42 -2.23 -10.39 11.99
CA ILE A 42 -1.30 -9.68 12.89
C ILE A 42 0.11 -10.29 12.84
N GLU A 43 0.23 -11.61 12.73
CA GLU A 43 1.54 -12.27 12.70
C GLU A 43 2.26 -12.00 11.37
N ALA A 44 1.53 -12.01 10.25
CA ALA A 44 2.09 -11.63 8.96
C ALA A 44 2.55 -10.16 8.94
N ILE A 45 1.77 -9.26 9.54
CA ILE A 45 2.15 -7.86 9.72
C ILE A 45 3.43 -7.74 10.56
N ARG A 46 3.55 -8.49 11.66
CA ARG A 46 4.77 -8.52 12.48
C ARG A 46 5.99 -8.99 11.69
N LYS A 47 5.82 -10.00 10.81
CA LYS A 47 6.88 -10.45 9.90
C LYS A 47 7.33 -9.33 8.95
N VAL A 48 6.41 -8.53 8.37
CA VAL A 48 6.76 -7.36 7.54
C VAL A 48 7.62 -6.37 8.33
N PHE A 49 7.23 -6.04 9.56
CA PHE A 49 8.00 -5.12 10.41
C PHE A 49 9.38 -5.67 10.75
N ALA A 50 9.49 -6.98 11.04
CA ALA A 50 10.76 -7.65 11.33
C ALA A 50 11.67 -7.69 10.10
N ALA A 51 11.16 -8.11 8.93
CA ALA A 51 11.89 -8.19 7.68
C ALA A 51 12.52 -6.84 7.29
N LYS A 52 11.79 -5.74 7.51
CA LYS A 52 12.24 -4.38 7.21
C LYS A 52 13.04 -3.72 8.32
N GLN A 53 13.13 -4.30 9.51
CA GLN A 53 13.59 -3.61 10.73
C GLN A 53 12.85 -2.28 10.92
N ARG A 54 11.52 -2.32 10.69
CA ARG A 54 10.67 -1.13 10.65
C ARG A 54 10.20 -0.76 12.04
N PRO A 55 10.30 0.52 12.45
CA PRO A 55 9.73 0.97 13.71
C PRO A 55 8.23 0.76 13.77
N LYS A 56 7.72 0.23 14.91
CA LYS A 56 6.30 -0.14 15.11
C LYS A 56 5.33 1.04 15.00
N TYR A 57 5.79 2.27 15.17
CA TYR A 57 4.95 3.47 15.03
C TYR A 57 4.63 3.83 13.57
N LYS A 58 5.39 3.31 12.60
CA LYS A 58 5.13 3.54 11.17
C LYS A 58 3.95 2.70 10.69
N SER A 59 3.03 3.32 9.95
CA SER A 59 1.85 2.64 9.40
C SER A 59 2.21 1.79 8.16
N LEU A 60 1.34 0.82 7.84
CA LEU A 60 1.28 0.17 6.54
C LEU A 60 0.07 0.70 5.78
N GLN A 61 0.19 0.83 4.47
CA GLN A 61 -0.97 1.07 3.61
C GLN A 61 -1.60 -0.26 3.18
N VAL A 62 -2.86 -0.23 2.77
CA VAL A 62 -3.52 -1.37 2.14
C VAL A 62 -3.67 -1.08 0.65
N LEU A 63 -3.09 -1.96 -0.17
CA LEU A 63 -3.26 -1.96 -1.61
C LEU A 63 -4.57 -2.67 -1.96
N LEU A 64 -5.35 -2.06 -2.85
CA LEU A 64 -6.68 -2.51 -3.25
C LEU A 64 -6.72 -2.87 -4.73
N PRO A 65 -7.46 -3.90 -5.13
CA PRO A 65 -7.68 -4.22 -6.55
C PRO A 65 -8.62 -3.22 -7.24
N SER A 66 -9.53 -2.59 -6.49
CA SER A 66 -10.52 -1.63 -6.99
C SER A 66 -11.12 -0.79 -5.85
N ILE A 67 -11.87 0.26 -6.20
CA ILE A 67 -12.51 1.16 -5.21
C ILE A 67 -13.62 0.43 -4.43
N GLU A 68 -14.33 -0.49 -5.05
CA GLU A 68 -15.41 -1.27 -4.42
C GLU A 68 -14.89 -2.17 -3.29
N SER A 69 -13.58 -2.43 -3.27
CA SER A 69 -12.95 -3.18 -2.18
C SER A 69 -12.98 -2.42 -0.86
N MET A 70 -13.13 -1.10 -0.88
CA MET A 70 -13.18 -0.27 0.34
C MET A 70 -14.45 -0.56 1.14
N GLU A 71 -15.60 -0.66 0.47
CA GLU A 71 -16.88 -0.99 1.12
C GLU A 71 -16.79 -2.33 1.86
N LYS A 72 -16.18 -3.35 1.23
CA LYS A 72 -15.97 -4.68 1.82
C LYS A 72 -14.99 -4.70 3.00
N LEU A 73 -14.19 -3.65 3.13
CA LEU A 73 -13.23 -3.47 4.22
C LEU A 73 -13.75 -2.49 5.28
N HIS A 74 -14.97 -2.00 5.13
CA HIS A 74 -15.56 -1.03 6.04
C HIS A 74 -14.72 0.26 6.15
N LEU A 75 -14.30 0.77 4.96
CA LEU A 75 -13.50 1.97 4.81
C LEU A 75 -14.25 3.01 3.98
N ASP A 76 -14.25 4.26 4.44
CA ASP A 76 -14.82 5.39 3.72
C ASP A 76 -13.80 6.50 3.48
N LEU A 77 -13.94 7.22 2.36
CA LEU A 77 -13.10 8.36 2.02
C LEU A 77 -13.79 9.67 2.39
N PRO A 78 -13.34 10.35 3.43
CA PRO A 78 -13.91 11.64 3.79
C PRO A 78 -13.67 12.70 2.70
N VAL A 79 -14.55 13.68 2.61
CA VAL A 79 -14.37 14.87 1.77
C VAL A 79 -13.12 15.65 2.27
N PRO A 80 -12.23 16.13 1.36
CA PRO A 80 -12.32 16.05 -0.11
C PRO A 80 -11.58 14.84 -0.72
N LEU A 81 -11.13 13.87 0.07
CA LEU A 81 -10.32 12.73 -0.41
C LEU A 81 -11.07 11.84 -1.40
N ASN A 82 -12.39 11.71 -1.27
CA ASN A 82 -13.22 10.97 -2.22
C ASN A 82 -13.11 11.55 -3.65
N ARG A 83 -13.12 12.87 -3.80
CA ARG A 83 -12.94 13.57 -5.09
C ARG A 83 -11.52 13.40 -5.63
N LEU A 84 -10.51 13.60 -4.78
CA LEU A 84 -9.11 13.41 -5.16
C LEU A 84 -8.83 11.98 -5.58
N SER A 85 -9.42 11.01 -4.89
CA SER A 85 -9.27 9.59 -5.23
C SER A 85 -9.85 9.25 -6.60
N ALA A 86 -10.98 9.82 -6.96
CA ALA A 86 -11.56 9.66 -8.30
C ALA A 86 -10.66 10.23 -9.42
N MET A 87 -9.81 11.22 -9.10
CA MET A 87 -8.90 11.84 -10.06
C MET A 87 -7.53 11.15 -10.14
N PHE A 88 -7.03 10.61 -9.02
CA PHE A 88 -5.65 10.14 -8.89
C PHE A 88 -5.51 8.63 -8.67
N MET A 89 -6.60 7.89 -8.50
CA MET A 89 -6.58 6.42 -8.44
C MET A 89 -7.29 5.81 -9.67
N PRO A 90 -6.73 4.75 -10.25
CA PRO A 90 -5.46 4.06 -9.89
C PRO A 90 -4.24 4.95 -10.10
N GLY A 91 -3.28 4.93 -9.16
CA GLY A 91 -2.05 5.72 -9.27
C GLY A 91 -1.25 5.87 -7.99
N ALA A 92 -0.31 6.82 -8.02
CA ALA A 92 0.62 7.09 -6.92
C ALA A 92 0.00 7.97 -5.80
N PHE A 93 -1.29 7.82 -5.55
CA PHE A 93 -2.06 8.54 -4.54
C PHE A 93 -2.51 7.60 -3.43
N SER A 94 -2.26 7.97 -2.17
CA SER A 94 -2.59 7.19 -0.98
C SER A 94 -3.39 8.03 0.01
N PRO A 95 -4.73 8.08 -0.14
CA PRO A 95 -5.60 8.76 0.82
C PRO A 95 -5.70 7.98 2.13
N ILE A 96 -5.94 8.72 3.22
CA ILE A 96 -6.28 8.15 4.52
C ILE A 96 -7.80 8.00 4.62
N ALA A 97 -8.26 6.77 4.55
CA ALA A 97 -9.66 6.42 4.77
C ALA A 97 -9.99 6.33 6.25
N VAL A 98 -11.26 6.50 6.60
CA VAL A 98 -11.82 6.27 7.92
C VAL A 98 -12.42 4.87 7.95
N ALA A 99 -12.13 4.12 9.00
CA ALA A 99 -12.70 2.81 9.26
C ALA A 99 -13.91 2.92 10.18
N ASP A 100 -14.96 2.16 9.92
CA ASP A 100 -16.07 1.97 10.85
C ASP A 100 -15.78 0.82 11.84
N ASP A 101 -16.74 0.54 12.73
CA ASP A 101 -16.59 -0.43 13.82
C ASP A 101 -16.54 -1.90 13.31
N ASP A 102 -16.99 -2.17 12.08
CA ASP A 102 -16.97 -3.50 11.46
C ASP A 102 -15.67 -3.78 10.69
N CYS A 103 -14.76 -2.81 10.63
CA CYS A 103 -13.46 -2.97 9.97
C CYS A 103 -12.57 -3.98 10.68
N THR A 104 -12.19 -5.05 9.96
CA THR A 104 -11.37 -6.15 10.50
C THR A 104 -9.88 -6.04 10.20
N LEU A 105 -9.44 -4.92 9.64
CA LEU A 105 -8.02 -4.71 9.32
C LEU A 105 -7.19 -4.54 10.59
N ALA A 106 -6.10 -5.31 10.72
CA ALA A 106 -5.17 -5.18 11.83
C ALA A 106 -4.12 -4.06 11.62
N THR A 107 -4.18 -3.37 10.49
CA THR A 107 -3.26 -2.27 10.12
C THR A 107 -3.80 -0.89 10.45
N VAL A 108 -5.05 -0.77 10.89
CA VAL A 108 -5.69 0.51 11.25
C VAL A 108 -4.94 1.23 12.37
N ARG A 109 -5.08 2.53 12.40
CA ARG A 109 -4.49 3.41 13.43
C ARG A 109 -5.54 4.38 13.94
N THR A 110 -5.54 4.63 15.25
CA THR A 110 -6.33 5.73 15.80
C THR A 110 -5.56 7.04 15.58
N ASP A 111 -6.21 7.98 14.92
CA ASP A 111 -5.68 9.34 14.75
C ASP A 111 -5.79 10.07 16.10
N PRO A 112 -4.67 10.48 16.69
CA PRO A 112 -4.68 11.10 18.03
C PRO A 112 -5.37 12.48 18.05
N ALA A 113 -5.46 13.16 16.91
CA ALA A 113 -6.09 14.48 16.83
C ALA A 113 -7.62 14.39 16.77
N THR A 114 -8.16 13.37 16.11
CA THR A 114 -9.59 13.22 15.84
C THR A 114 -10.25 12.06 16.58
N GLY A 115 -9.46 11.13 17.13
CA GLY A 115 -9.93 9.88 17.72
C GLY A 115 -10.48 8.87 16.70
N LYS A 116 -10.49 9.19 15.41
CA LYS A 116 -10.98 8.30 14.36
C LYS A 116 -10.02 7.16 14.09
N VAL A 117 -10.57 5.98 13.79
CA VAL A 117 -9.80 4.85 13.30
C VAL A 117 -9.58 5.05 11.80
N THR A 118 -8.33 4.94 11.34
CA THR A 118 -7.95 5.31 9.99
C THR A 118 -7.04 4.28 9.33
N GLN A 119 -7.06 4.24 7.99
CA GLN A 119 -6.24 3.35 7.17
C GLN A 119 -5.79 4.06 5.89
N GLY A 120 -4.49 4.10 5.63
CA GLY A 120 -3.98 4.51 4.32
C GLY A 120 -4.29 3.44 3.27
N VAL A 121 -4.90 3.83 2.15
CA VAL A 121 -5.26 2.91 1.06
C VAL A 121 -4.66 3.37 -0.26
N ARG A 122 -4.55 2.46 -1.24
CA ARG A 122 -4.10 2.80 -2.59
C ARG A 122 -4.57 1.77 -3.60
N ILE A 123 -4.98 2.21 -4.77
CA ILE A 123 -5.15 1.37 -5.96
C ILE A 123 -3.97 1.67 -6.88
N PRO A 124 -3.00 0.76 -7.07
CA PRO A 124 -1.84 1.01 -7.91
C PRO A 124 -2.21 1.03 -9.39
N ASN A 125 -1.58 1.91 -10.19
CA ASN A 125 -1.71 1.93 -11.63
C ASN A 125 -0.67 1.00 -12.29
N SER A 126 -0.71 -0.27 -11.93
CA SER A 126 0.19 -1.32 -12.44
C SER A 126 -0.62 -2.56 -12.77
N THR A 127 -0.60 -2.98 -14.02
CA THR A 127 -1.27 -4.22 -14.45
C THR A 127 -0.76 -5.43 -13.67
N ALA A 128 0.55 -5.48 -13.41
CA ALA A 128 1.19 -6.52 -12.61
C ALA A 128 0.64 -6.54 -11.16
N ALA A 129 0.66 -5.40 -10.47
CA ALA A 129 0.10 -5.28 -9.12
C ALA A 129 -1.38 -5.63 -9.08
N LEU A 130 -2.17 -5.14 -10.04
CA LEU A 130 -3.61 -5.40 -10.08
C LEU A 130 -3.95 -6.86 -10.34
N ARG A 131 -3.13 -7.59 -11.13
CA ARG A 131 -3.29 -9.05 -11.28
C ARG A 131 -3.08 -9.78 -9.94
N VAL A 132 -2.03 -9.42 -9.21
CA VAL A 132 -1.77 -10.00 -7.88
C VAL A 132 -2.92 -9.68 -6.93
N LEU A 133 -3.32 -8.41 -6.81
CA LEU A 133 -4.38 -7.97 -5.90
C LEU A 133 -5.77 -8.57 -6.24
N ARG A 134 -6.05 -8.84 -7.52
CA ARG A 134 -7.29 -9.55 -7.90
C ARG A 134 -7.27 -11.02 -7.49
N ALA A 135 -6.11 -11.65 -7.49
CA ALA A 135 -5.94 -13.03 -7.06
C ALA A 135 -5.94 -13.17 -5.52
N THR A 136 -5.14 -12.36 -4.82
CA THR A 136 -4.94 -12.47 -3.37
C THR A 136 -6.00 -11.73 -2.54
N GLY A 137 -6.69 -10.76 -3.14
CA GLY A 137 -7.44 -9.73 -2.43
C GLY A 137 -6.54 -8.57 -1.96
N PRO A 138 -7.10 -7.66 -1.12
CA PRO A 138 -6.35 -6.54 -0.53
C PRO A 138 -5.12 -6.99 0.26
N LEU A 139 -4.00 -6.24 0.14
CA LEU A 139 -2.75 -6.55 0.81
C LEU A 139 -2.23 -5.36 1.63
N ALA A 140 -1.83 -5.60 2.87
CA ALA A 140 -1.02 -4.65 3.64
C ALA A 140 0.38 -4.58 3.02
N ALA A 141 0.84 -3.40 2.67
CA ALA A 141 2.09 -3.24 1.93
C ALA A 141 2.91 -2.04 2.37
N THR A 142 4.21 -2.15 2.15
CA THR A 142 5.18 -1.07 2.25
C THR A 142 6.31 -1.33 1.25
N SER A 143 7.16 -0.32 0.92
CA SER A 143 8.28 -0.50 0.00
C SER A 143 9.19 -1.68 0.39
N ALA A 144 9.72 -2.42 -0.60
CA ALA A 144 10.55 -3.62 -0.40
C ALA A 144 12.03 -3.25 -0.17
N ASN A 145 12.32 -2.54 0.93
CA ASN A 145 13.65 -2.14 1.39
C ASN A 145 13.73 -2.21 2.90
N ARG A 146 14.92 -2.24 3.49
CA ARG A 146 15.08 -2.01 4.94
C ARG A 146 14.68 -0.58 5.29
N SER A 147 14.21 -0.37 6.51
CA SER A 147 13.66 0.93 6.90
C SER A 147 14.75 2.00 6.97
N GLY A 148 14.65 2.98 6.09
CA GLY A 148 15.63 4.07 5.97
C GLY A 148 16.47 4.00 4.69
N ASP A 149 16.55 2.83 4.06
CA ASP A 149 17.25 2.64 2.80
C ASP A 149 16.40 3.08 1.60
N GLU A 150 16.99 3.12 0.44
CA GLU A 150 16.33 3.40 -0.83
C GLU A 150 15.34 2.30 -1.20
N SER A 151 14.23 2.66 -1.83
CA SER A 151 13.19 1.69 -2.22
C SER A 151 13.62 0.89 -3.44
N ALA A 152 13.41 -0.42 -3.42
CA ALA A 152 13.75 -1.31 -4.53
C ALA A 152 12.93 -0.99 -5.80
N GLN A 153 13.62 -0.94 -6.94
CA GLN A 153 13.02 -0.77 -8.28
C GLN A 153 12.99 -2.07 -9.07
N THR A 154 13.80 -3.03 -8.71
CA THR A 154 13.87 -4.35 -9.34
C THR A 154 13.65 -5.44 -8.30
N VAL A 155 13.30 -6.64 -8.77
CA VAL A 155 13.16 -7.81 -7.91
C VAL A 155 14.47 -8.15 -7.22
N ASP A 156 15.61 -8.00 -7.91
CA ASP A 156 16.95 -8.30 -7.37
C ASP A 156 17.30 -7.36 -6.21
N GLU A 157 17.01 -6.06 -6.33
CA GLU A 157 17.18 -5.10 -5.24
C GLU A 157 16.30 -5.45 -4.04
N ALA A 158 15.07 -5.89 -4.27
CA ALA A 158 14.18 -6.32 -3.20
C ALA A 158 14.70 -7.59 -2.50
N VAL A 159 15.21 -8.56 -3.26
CA VAL A 159 15.86 -9.77 -2.71
C VAL A 159 17.11 -9.41 -1.93
N GLN A 160 17.95 -8.51 -2.44
CA GLN A 160 19.15 -8.05 -1.73
C GLN A 160 18.80 -7.38 -0.38
N ALA A 161 17.71 -6.62 -0.35
CA ALA A 161 17.28 -5.91 0.85
C ALA A 161 16.64 -6.81 1.90
N LEU A 162 15.78 -7.76 1.50
CA LEU A 162 14.90 -8.51 2.40
C LEU A 162 15.25 -10.01 2.50
N GLY A 163 15.92 -10.59 1.51
CA GLY A 163 16.42 -11.97 1.53
C GLY A 163 15.36 -13.01 1.91
N ASP A 164 15.76 -13.98 2.70
CA ASP A 164 14.91 -15.11 3.12
C ASP A 164 13.78 -14.74 4.10
N ALA A 165 13.61 -13.46 4.41
CA ALA A 165 12.48 -12.99 5.21
C ALA A 165 11.16 -12.93 4.41
N VAL A 166 11.22 -13.09 3.07
CA VAL A 166 10.07 -13.08 2.16
C VAL A 166 9.97 -14.43 1.47
N ASP A 167 8.78 -14.99 1.38
CA ASP A 167 8.54 -16.33 0.85
C ASP A 167 8.54 -16.37 -0.69
N LEU A 168 8.00 -15.31 -1.34
CA LEU A 168 7.90 -15.22 -2.80
C LEU A 168 8.16 -13.81 -3.29
N TYR A 169 9.01 -13.68 -4.29
CA TYR A 169 9.27 -12.46 -5.03
C TYR A 169 8.66 -12.58 -6.44
N LEU A 170 7.67 -11.73 -6.73
CA LEU A 170 7.03 -11.69 -8.04
C LEU A 170 7.72 -10.65 -8.92
N ASP A 171 8.40 -11.13 -9.98
CA ASP A 171 9.07 -10.28 -10.95
C ASP A 171 8.09 -9.78 -12.00
N GLY A 172 7.96 -8.48 -12.11
CA GLY A 172 7.19 -7.78 -13.14
C GLY A 172 8.02 -6.73 -13.88
N GLY A 173 9.34 -6.84 -13.83
CA GLY A 173 10.28 -5.87 -14.42
C GLY A 173 10.54 -4.66 -13.51
N ALA A 174 11.30 -3.70 -14.05
CA ALA A 174 11.68 -2.50 -13.29
C ALA A 174 10.49 -1.56 -13.08
N THR A 175 10.42 -0.94 -11.89
CA THR A 175 9.46 0.12 -11.57
C THR A 175 9.98 1.49 -12.03
N PRO A 176 9.11 2.52 -12.17
CA PRO A 176 9.50 3.80 -12.79
C PRO A 176 10.52 4.62 -11.99
N GLY A 177 10.68 4.38 -10.69
CA GLY A 177 11.60 5.18 -9.88
C GLY A 177 11.61 4.78 -8.39
N HIS A 178 12.40 5.51 -7.58
CA HIS A 178 12.53 5.28 -6.15
C HIS A 178 11.50 6.03 -5.29
N VAL A 179 10.67 6.87 -5.93
CA VAL A 179 9.73 7.74 -5.22
C VAL A 179 8.41 7.02 -4.93
N ALA A 180 8.05 6.96 -3.67
CA ALA A 180 6.80 6.35 -3.23
C ALA A 180 5.56 7.24 -3.55
N SER A 181 4.36 6.71 -3.29
CA SER A 181 3.10 7.45 -3.44
C SER A 181 2.99 8.63 -2.47
N THR A 182 2.21 9.63 -2.84
CA THR A 182 1.87 10.76 -1.98
C THR A 182 0.75 10.38 -1.02
N VAL A 183 0.94 10.64 0.27
CA VAL A 183 -0.02 10.29 1.33
C VAL A 183 -0.75 11.55 1.78
N VAL A 184 -2.09 11.52 1.73
CA VAL A 184 -2.94 12.67 2.02
C VAL A 184 -4.03 12.30 3.01
N ALA A 185 -4.18 13.11 4.04
CA ALA A 185 -5.28 13.02 5.00
C ALA A 185 -6.29 14.15 4.80
N ALA A 186 -7.55 13.93 5.15
CA ALA A 186 -8.50 15.01 5.34
C ALA A 186 -8.16 15.75 6.64
N ASP A 187 -8.10 17.07 6.56
CA ASP A 187 -7.84 17.94 7.71
C ASP A 187 -8.76 19.17 7.62
N PRO A 188 -9.84 19.22 8.42
CA PRO A 188 -10.78 20.36 8.40
C PRO A 188 -10.14 21.71 8.73
N HIS A 189 -9.00 21.70 9.42
CA HIS A 189 -8.23 22.90 9.78
C HIS A 189 -7.06 23.17 8.85
N GLY A 190 -6.74 22.20 7.98
CA GLY A 190 -5.70 22.29 6.98
C GLY A 190 -6.10 23.17 5.79
N ARG A 191 -5.11 23.71 5.09
CA ARG A 191 -5.35 24.43 3.85
C ARG A 191 -6.06 23.52 2.84
N ASP A 192 -7.16 24.03 2.24
CA ASP A 192 -8.01 23.32 1.28
C ASP A 192 -8.64 22.01 1.84
N GLY A 193 -8.73 21.88 3.18
CA GLY A 193 -9.34 20.72 3.84
C GLY A 193 -8.47 19.45 3.86
N ILE A 194 -7.17 19.56 3.56
CA ILE A 194 -6.24 18.44 3.52
C ILE A 194 -4.90 18.73 4.20
N ALA A 195 -4.25 17.65 4.66
CA ALA A 195 -2.85 17.60 5.07
C ALA A 195 -2.06 16.62 4.18
N ILE A 196 -0.92 17.07 3.64
CA ILE A 196 0.03 16.18 2.95
C ILE A 196 0.94 15.54 4.01
N LEU A 197 0.69 14.26 4.33
CA LEU A 197 1.47 13.54 5.35
C LEU A 197 2.83 13.09 4.82
N ARG A 198 2.93 12.86 3.53
CA ARG A 198 4.16 12.54 2.81
C ARG A 198 4.02 12.95 1.36
N GLU A 199 4.87 13.82 0.88
CA GLU A 199 4.98 14.09 -0.55
C GLU A 199 5.71 12.92 -1.24
N GLY A 200 5.21 12.53 -2.40
CA GLY A 200 5.75 11.46 -3.23
C GLY A 200 5.69 11.85 -4.71
N VAL A 201 5.36 10.88 -5.57
CA VAL A 201 5.31 11.07 -7.05
C VAL A 201 4.38 12.22 -7.45
N ILE A 202 3.24 12.39 -6.77
CA ILE A 202 2.31 13.49 -7.04
C ILE A 202 2.65 14.64 -6.08
N HIS A 203 3.18 15.74 -6.64
CA HIS A 203 3.55 16.90 -5.85
C HIS A 203 2.35 17.65 -5.29
N GLU A 204 2.51 18.25 -4.11
CA GLU A 204 1.46 19.02 -3.41
C GLU A 204 0.73 20.05 -4.30
N PRO A 205 1.41 20.87 -5.13
CA PRO A 205 0.73 21.84 -5.99
C PRO A 205 -0.26 21.19 -6.97
N VAL A 206 0.02 19.99 -7.46
CA VAL A 206 -0.86 19.24 -8.37
C VAL A 206 -2.14 18.81 -7.64
N ILE A 207 -1.99 18.29 -6.41
CA ILE A 207 -3.12 17.87 -5.58
C ILE A 207 -4.01 19.08 -5.23
N ARG A 208 -3.40 20.19 -4.80
CA ARG A 208 -4.16 21.40 -4.45
C ARG A 208 -4.87 22.00 -5.65
N LYS A 209 -4.23 22.01 -6.83
CA LYS A 209 -4.87 22.45 -8.07
C LYS A 209 -6.10 21.59 -8.40
N ALA A 210 -6.02 20.28 -8.20
CA ALA A 210 -7.16 19.38 -8.44
C ALA A 210 -8.37 19.70 -7.56
N LEU A 211 -8.17 20.24 -6.35
CA LEU A 211 -9.26 20.66 -5.45
C LEU A 211 -10.00 21.92 -5.95
N THR A 212 -9.38 22.74 -6.80
CA THR A 212 -10.00 23.95 -7.39
C THR A 212 -10.75 23.67 -8.68
N LEU A 213 -10.64 22.47 -9.25
CA LEU A 213 -11.39 22.05 -10.44
C LEU A 213 -12.78 21.59 -9.99
N ASN A 214 -13.81 22.33 -10.44
CA ASN A 214 -15.23 22.02 -10.17
C ASN A 214 -15.72 20.84 -11.00
#